data_c4b06724371a97aec6ec283cc5675b0f
#
_entry.id   c4b06724371a97aec6ec283cc5675b0f
#
_cell.length_a   1.000
_cell.length_b   1.000
_cell.length_c   1.000
_cell.angle_alpha   90.00
_cell.angle_beta   90.00
_cell.angle_gamma   90.00
#
_symmetry.space_group_name_H-M   'P 1'
#
loop_
_entity.id
_entity.type
_entity.pdbx_description
1 polymer ?
#
loop_
_entity_poly.entity_id
_entity_poly.type
_entity_poly.pdbx_seq_one_letter_code
_entity_poly.pdbx_strand_id
1 'polypeptide(L)'
;MRKKTSAAPYALSSLLLLACTYALPTLYRYVDDIASRTFRIIPMLIFMYAASMLLPALLMAHVYFFHRLELPRKRLIELCLCAVFGLAAPLVFFGVVYIPGVFDRFPMICCFLFVFTLLTALLFGKKAEPSL
;
A
#
# COMPACT_ATOMS: atom_id res chain seq x y z
N MET A 1 11.68 29.56 8.69
CA MET A 1 10.57 28.81 9.35
C MET A 1 10.41 27.46 8.66
N ARG A 2 10.82 26.37 9.29
CA ARG A 2 10.45 25.03 8.81
C ARG A 2 8.96 24.85 9.08
N LYS A 3 8.15 24.80 8.02
CA LYS A 3 6.74 24.43 8.14
C LYS A 3 6.68 23.03 8.77
N LYS A 4 6.19 22.91 10.01
CA LYS A 4 5.87 21.61 10.60
C LYS A 4 4.96 20.88 9.62
N THR A 5 5.48 19.85 8.99
CA THR A 5 4.68 19.04 8.06
C THR A 5 3.65 18.30 8.91
N SER A 6 2.38 18.60 8.67
CA SER A 6 1.28 17.90 9.32
C SER A 6 1.41 16.39 9.12
N ALA A 7 1.09 15.60 10.14
CA ALA A 7 1.02 14.14 10.01
C ALA A 7 -0.14 13.68 9.11
N ALA A 8 -1.06 14.56 8.77
CA ALA A 8 -2.24 14.26 7.97
C ALA A 8 -1.92 13.68 6.57
N PRO A 9 -0.97 14.22 5.76
CA PRO A 9 -0.65 13.63 4.47
C PRO A 9 -0.08 12.21 4.58
N TYR A 10 0.73 11.95 5.60
CA TYR A 10 1.26 10.61 5.85
C TYR A 10 0.14 9.64 6.26
N ALA A 11 -0.74 10.04 7.17
CA ALA A 11 -1.89 9.22 7.57
C ALA A 11 -2.82 8.95 6.38
N LEU A 12 -3.08 9.94 5.54
CA LEU A 12 -3.89 9.78 4.34
C LEU A 12 -3.25 8.79 3.36
N SER A 13 -1.95 8.91 3.08
CA SER A 13 -1.25 7.98 2.18
C SER A 13 -1.24 6.55 2.75
N SER A 14 -1.09 6.37 4.06
CA SER A 14 -1.15 5.07 4.73
C SER A 14 -2.54 4.44 4.61
N LEU A 15 -3.61 5.22 4.82
CA LEU A 15 -5.00 4.78 4.64
C LEU A 15 -5.30 4.42 3.19
N LEU A 16 -4.79 5.18 2.22
CA LEU A 16 -4.93 4.87 0.80
C LEU A 16 -4.22 3.58 0.42
N LEU A 17 -3.03 3.31 0.97
CA LEU A 17 -2.33 2.03 0.77
C LEU A 17 -3.14 0.87 1.34
N LEU A 18 -3.70 1.00 2.54
CA LEU A 18 -4.59 -0.01 3.13
C LEU A 18 -5.84 -0.21 2.28
N ALA A 19 -6.46 0.85 1.78
CA ALA A 19 -7.61 0.77 0.89
C ALA A 19 -7.28 0.08 -0.44
N CYS A 20 -6.09 0.29 -0.99
CA CYS A 20 -5.64 -0.37 -2.22
C CYS A 20 -5.53 -1.88 -2.08
N THR A 21 -5.20 -2.41 -0.90
CA THR A 21 -5.14 -3.87 -0.69
C THR A 21 -6.47 -4.56 -0.92
N TYR A 22 -7.58 -3.88 -0.63
CA TYR A 22 -8.93 -4.38 -0.85
C TYR A 22 -9.51 -3.93 -2.21
N ALA A 23 -9.33 -2.65 -2.55
CA ALA A 23 -9.94 -2.06 -3.72
C ALA A 23 -9.39 -2.62 -5.03
N LEU A 24 -8.07 -2.81 -5.16
CA LEU A 24 -7.46 -3.29 -6.39
C LEU A 24 -7.91 -4.72 -6.76
N PRO A 25 -7.87 -5.72 -5.85
CA PRO A 25 -8.36 -7.05 -6.16
C PRO A 25 -9.86 -7.08 -6.49
N THR A 26 -10.66 -6.30 -5.77
CA THR A 26 -12.12 -6.22 -5.98
C THR A 26 -12.45 -5.62 -7.35
N LEU A 27 -11.80 -4.52 -7.70
CA LEU A 27 -11.96 -3.88 -9.02
C LEU A 27 -11.45 -4.79 -10.15
N TYR A 28 -10.33 -5.48 -9.93
CA TYR A 28 -9.81 -6.44 -10.92
C TYR A 28 -10.86 -7.51 -11.24
N ARG A 29 -11.46 -8.13 -10.24
CA ARG A 29 -12.49 -9.14 -10.44
C ARG A 29 -13.71 -8.59 -11.16
N TYR A 30 -14.15 -7.40 -10.80
CA TYR A 30 -15.28 -6.75 -11.46
C TYR A 30 -15.00 -6.49 -12.94
N VAL A 31 -13.82 -5.99 -13.27
CA VAL A 31 -13.41 -5.72 -14.66
C VAL A 31 -13.21 -7.04 -15.44
N ASP A 32 -12.66 -8.06 -14.80
CA ASP A 32 -12.48 -9.38 -15.38
C ASP A 32 -13.83 -10.06 -15.70
N ASP A 33 -14.79 -9.94 -14.80
CA ASP A 33 -16.17 -10.43 -15.01
C ASP A 33 -16.85 -9.72 -16.19
N ILE A 34 -16.70 -8.40 -16.31
CA ILE A 34 -17.20 -7.63 -17.46
C ILE A 34 -16.50 -8.09 -18.75
N ALA A 35 -15.17 -8.21 -18.72
CA ALA A 35 -14.39 -8.60 -19.89
C ALA A 35 -14.78 -10.01 -20.37
N SER A 36 -14.97 -10.95 -19.46
CA SER A 36 -15.38 -12.33 -19.78
C SER A 36 -16.79 -12.42 -20.35
N ARG A 37 -17.74 -11.63 -19.82
CA ARG A 37 -19.14 -11.59 -20.30
C ARG A 37 -19.29 -10.89 -21.64
N THR A 38 -18.50 -9.86 -21.90
CA THR A 38 -18.58 -9.04 -23.11
C THR A 38 -17.58 -9.43 -24.19
N PHE A 39 -16.66 -10.35 -23.89
CA PHE A 39 -15.51 -10.71 -24.74
C PHE A 39 -14.68 -9.50 -25.17
N ARG A 40 -14.67 -8.44 -24.35
CA ARG A 40 -13.90 -7.22 -24.57
C ARG A 40 -12.73 -7.14 -23.61
N ILE A 41 -11.51 -7.25 -24.13
CA ILE A 41 -10.27 -7.19 -23.34
C ILE A 41 -9.88 -5.74 -22.98
N ILE A 42 -10.37 -4.76 -23.75
CA ILE A 42 -9.96 -3.35 -23.61
C ILE A 42 -10.17 -2.78 -22.20
N PRO A 43 -11.33 -2.97 -21.51
CA PRO A 43 -11.51 -2.47 -20.15
C PRO A 43 -10.49 -3.03 -19.15
N MET A 44 -10.13 -4.31 -19.31
CA MET A 44 -9.13 -4.96 -18.46
C MET A 44 -7.73 -4.38 -18.68
N LEU A 45 -7.34 -4.14 -19.94
CA LEU A 45 -6.06 -3.50 -20.25
C LEU A 45 -5.97 -2.10 -19.68
N ILE A 46 -7.02 -1.28 -19.82
CA ILE A 46 -7.08 0.08 -19.25
C ILE A 46 -6.92 0.02 -17.73
N PHE A 47 -7.63 -0.88 -17.07
CA PHE A 47 -7.53 -1.06 -15.62
C PHE A 47 -6.12 -1.47 -15.19
N MET A 48 -5.50 -2.44 -15.88
CA MET A 48 -4.15 -2.90 -15.58
C MET A 48 -3.12 -1.76 -15.72
N TYR A 49 -3.22 -0.96 -16.78
CA TYR A 49 -2.37 0.22 -16.97
C TYR A 49 -2.57 1.26 -15.86
N ALA A 50 -3.81 1.60 -15.57
CA ALA A 50 -4.13 2.57 -14.53
C ALA A 50 -3.61 2.12 -13.14
N ALA A 51 -3.82 0.85 -12.77
CA ALA A 51 -3.34 0.29 -11.51
C ALA A 51 -1.81 0.25 -11.45
N SER A 52 -1.13 -0.10 -12.55
CA SER A 52 0.32 -0.16 -12.60
C SER A 52 1.00 1.21 -12.52
N MET A 53 0.30 2.28 -12.86
CA MET A 53 0.78 3.66 -12.69
C MET A 53 0.41 4.24 -11.32
N LEU A 54 -0.81 3.99 -10.87
CA LEU A 54 -1.35 4.57 -9.63
C LEU A 54 -0.61 4.05 -8.40
N LEU A 55 -0.36 2.75 -8.32
CA LEU A 55 0.25 2.14 -7.13
C LEU A 55 1.68 2.64 -6.90
N PRO A 56 2.60 2.65 -7.88
CA PRO A 56 3.93 3.24 -7.68
C PRO A 56 3.88 4.73 -7.34
N ALA A 57 2.99 5.50 -7.95
CA ALA A 57 2.83 6.93 -7.65
C ALA A 57 2.40 7.14 -6.18
N LEU A 58 1.45 6.34 -5.69
CA LEU A 58 1.01 6.38 -4.29
C LEU A 58 2.13 5.97 -3.32
N LEU A 59 2.92 4.96 -3.68
CA LEU A 59 4.07 4.51 -2.88
C LEU A 59 5.15 5.59 -2.80
N MET A 60 5.47 6.24 -3.91
CA MET A 60 6.43 7.36 -3.92
C MET A 60 5.94 8.54 -3.11
N ALA A 61 4.67 8.88 -3.19
CA ALA A 61 4.05 9.91 -2.35
C ALA A 61 4.13 9.55 -0.86
N HIS A 62 3.86 8.29 -0.51
CA HIS A 62 3.97 7.79 0.86
C HIS A 62 5.40 7.94 1.42
N VAL A 63 6.42 7.52 0.65
CA VAL A 63 7.83 7.68 1.03
C VAL A 63 8.19 9.15 1.23
N TYR A 64 7.74 10.01 0.32
CA TYR A 64 8.00 11.44 0.41
C TYR A 64 7.40 12.05 1.69
N PHE A 65 6.15 11.73 2.01
CA PHE A 65 5.51 12.19 3.24
C PHE A 65 6.16 11.59 4.48
N PHE A 66 6.53 10.31 4.45
CA PHE A 66 7.27 9.67 5.55
C PHE A 66 8.63 10.34 5.80
N HIS A 67 9.38 10.64 4.74
CA HIS A 67 10.67 11.32 4.87
C HIS A 67 10.53 12.70 5.52
N ARG A 68 9.48 13.43 5.17
CA ARG A 68 9.18 14.76 5.75
C ARG A 68 8.56 14.74 7.13
N LEU A 69 8.16 13.59 7.63
CA LEU A 69 7.50 13.46 8.93
C LEU A 69 8.52 13.67 10.06
N GLU A 70 8.28 14.64 10.92
CA GLU A 70 9.13 14.98 12.06
C GLU A 70 8.58 14.40 13.39
N LEU A 71 8.15 13.15 13.39
CA LEU A 71 7.69 12.46 14.60
C LEU A 71 8.84 11.64 15.22
N PRO A 72 8.98 11.66 16.57
CA PRO A 72 10.06 10.94 17.25
C PRO A 72 9.99 9.43 17.08
N ARG A 73 8.82 8.87 16.82
CA ARG A 73 8.56 7.43 16.68
C ARG A 73 8.08 7.03 15.29
N LYS A 74 8.39 7.83 14.26
CA LYS A 74 7.92 7.56 12.90
C LYS A 74 8.30 6.15 12.39
N ARG A 75 9.50 5.69 12.73
CA ARG A 75 9.97 4.35 12.35
C ARG A 75 9.08 3.26 12.97
N LEU A 76 8.68 3.41 14.22
CA LEU A 76 7.80 2.45 14.88
C LEU A 76 6.43 2.40 14.22
N ILE A 77 5.88 3.57 13.85
CA ILE A 77 4.59 3.67 13.16
C ILE A 77 4.65 2.95 11.81
N GLU A 78 5.72 3.17 11.05
CA GLU A 78 5.91 2.51 9.74
C GLU A 78 6.11 1.00 9.90
N LEU A 79 6.81 0.55 10.94
CA LEU A 79 6.95 -0.87 11.25
C LEU A 79 5.62 -1.51 11.66
N CYS A 80 4.75 -0.78 12.36
CA CYS A 80 3.39 -1.24 12.66
C CYS A 80 2.56 -1.41 11.38
N LEU A 81 2.64 -0.46 10.46
CA LEU A 81 1.99 -0.55 9.15
C LEU A 81 2.52 -1.76 8.35
N CYS A 82 3.84 -1.95 8.35
CA CYS A 82 4.50 -3.10 7.77
C CYS A 82 3.98 -4.43 8.36
N ALA A 83 3.84 -4.51 9.68
CA ALA A 83 3.31 -5.69 10.36
C ALA A 83 1.86 -5.99 9.95
N VAL A 84 1.03 -4.96 9.78
CA VAL A 84 -0.35 -5.13 9.28
C VAL A 84 -0.35 -5.77 7.91
N PHE A 85 0.46 -5.30 6.96
CA PHE A 85 0.55 -5.90 5.64
C PHE A 85 1.13 -7.32 5.68
N GLY A 86 2.16 -7.55 6.50
CA GLY A 86 2.81 -8.84 6.63
C GLY A 86 1.94 -9.93 7.27
N LEU A 87 1.03 -9.55 8.16
CA LEU A 87 0.09 -10.47 8.79
C LEU A 87 -1.19 -10.68 7.97
N ALA A 88 -1.61 -9.68 7.21
CA ALA A 88 -2.83 -9.76 6.42
C ALA A 88 -2.77 -10.86 5.36
N ALA A 89 -1.65 -11.01 4.66
CA ALA A 89 -1.49 -12.02 3.61
C ALA A 89 -1.66 -13.46 4.14
N PRO A 90 -0.93 -13.92 5.17
CA PRO A 90 -1.09 -15.29 5.69
C PRO A 90 -2.45 -15.50 6.35
N LEU A 91 -3.02 -14.51 7.04
CA LEU A 91 -4.34 -14.66 7.68
C LEU A 91 -5.44 -14.91 6.66
N VAL A 92 -5.39 -14.25 5.51
CA VAL A 92 -6.35 -14.49 4.42
C VAL A 92 -6.03 -15.80 3.70
N PHE A 93 -4.76 -16.09 3.43
CA PHE A 93 -4.32 -17.31 2.75
C PHE A 93 -4.72 -18.58 3.51
N PHE A 94 -4.54 -18.59 4.83
CA PHE A 94 -4.91 -19.73 5.67
C PHE A 94 -6.41 -19.77 6.05
N GLY A 95 -7.22 -18.85 5.52
CA GLY A 95 -8.66 -18.81 5.76
C GLY A 95 -9.06 -18.41 7.19
N VAL A 96 -8.15 -17.85 7.97
CA VAL A 96 -8.45 -17.31 9.31
C VAL A 96 -9.38 -16.10 9.21
N VAL A 97 -9.17 -15.28 8.19
CA VAL A 97 -10.06 -14.17 7.84
C VAL A 97 -10.58 -14.39 6.43
N TYR A 98 -11.89 -14.54 6.31
CA TYR A 98 -12.53 -14.67 5.01
C TYR A 98 -12.97 -13.29 4.51
N ILE A 99 -12.41 -12.86 3.40
CA ILE A 99 -12.81 -11.65 2.70
C ILE A 99 -13.41 -12.09 1.35
N PRO A 100 -14.75 -12.00 1.17
CA PRO A 100 -15.38 -12.42 -0.07
C PRO A 100 -14.80 -11.65 -1.25
N GLY A 101 -14.38 -12.36 -2.26
CA GLY A 101 -13.98 -11.74 -3.50
C GLY A 101 -12.52 -11.35 -3.68
N VAL A 102 -11.65 -11.53 -2.69
CA VAL A 102 -10.27 -10.96 -2.68
C VAL A 102 -9.18 -12.03 -2.77
N PHE A 103 -9.52 -13.29 -3.08
CA PHE A 103 -8.64 -14.44 -2.86
C PHE A 103 -7.34 -14.46 -3.66
N ASP A 104 -7.35 -14.09 -4.94
CA ASP A 104 -6.23 -14.44 -5.84
C ASP A 104 -5.04 -13.46 -5.79
N ARG A 105 -5.30 -12.17 -5.69
CA ARG A 105 -4.25 -11.13 -5.79
C ARG A 105 -3.97 -10.38 -4.50
N PHE A 106 -4.81 -10.51 -3.51
CA PHE A 106 -4.65 -9.85 -2.23
C PHE A 106 -3.33 -10.21 -1.53
N PRO A 107 -2.94 -11.51 -1.42
CA PRO A 107 -1.68 -11.87 -0.79
C PRO A 107 -0.47 -11.26 -1.49
N MET A 108 -0.47 -11.24 -2.82
CA MET A 108 0.63 -10.66 -3.61
C MET A 108 0.79 -9.16 -3.35
N ILE A 109 -0.33 -8.41 -3.34
CA ILE A 109 -0.30 -6.97 -3.04
C ILE A 109 0.18 -6.72 -1.61
N CYS A 110 -0.30 -7.50 -0.64
CA CYS A 110 0.14 -7.39 0.75
C CYS A 110 1.62 -7.68 0.91
N CYS A 111 2.17 -8.72 0.27
CA CYS A 111 3.59 -9.02 0.30
C CYS A 111 4.42 -7.89 -0.31
N PHE A 112 3.98 -7.33 -1.43
CA PHE A 112 4.66 -6.20 -2.06
C PHE A 112 4.68 -4.97 -1.16
N LEU A 113 3.55 -4.62 -0.56
CA LEU A 113 3.45 -3.50 0.38
C LEU A 113 4.25 -3.75 1.67
N PHE A 114 4.29 -4.98 2.16
CA PHE A 114 5.11 -5.38 3.30
C PHE A 114 6.59 -5.09 3.05
N VAL A 115 7.14 -5.59 1.94
CA VAL A 115 8.55 -5.36 1.59
C VAL A 115 8.83 -3.89 1.40
N PHE A 116 7.94 -3.17 0.73
CA PHE A 116 8.11 -1.75 0.46
C PHE A 116 8.10 -0.89 1.74
N THR A 117 7.12 -1.11 2.63
CA THR A 117 7.04 -0.39 3.92
C THR A 117 8.18 -0.77 4.86
N LEU A 118 8.63 -2.02 4.83
CA LEU A 118 9.81 -2.46 5.58
C LEU A 118 11.08 -1.71 5.12
N LEU A 119 11.31 -1.65 3.82
CA LEU A 119 12.45 -0.91 3.25
C LEU A 119 12.36 0.58 3.56
N THR A 120 11.18 1.17 3.50
CA THR A 120 10.94 2.57 3.86
C THR A 120 11.32 2.84 5.32
N ALA A 121 10.89 1.97 6.24
CA ALA A 121 11.21 2.08 7.67
C ALA A 121 12.72 1.95 7.93
N LEU A 122 13.40 1.03 7.24
CA LEU A 122 14.83 0.78 7.43
C LEU A 122 15.70 1.89 6.83
N LEU A 123 15.39 2.35 5.62
CA LEU A 123 16.21 3.33 4.91
C LEU A 123 15.97 4.76 5.38
N PHE A 124 14.72 5.14 5.62
CA PHE A 124 14.34 6.51 5.95
C PHE A 124 13.92 6.72 7.40
N GLY A 125 13.82 5.65 8.18
CA GLY A 125 13.41 5.70 9.59
C GLY A 125 14.50 6.10 10.56
N LYS A 126 15.78 6.15 10.14
CA LYS A 126 16.86 6.68 10.98
C LYS A 126 16.70 8.18 11.10
N LYS A 127 16.69 8.70 12.36
CA LYS A 127 16.96 10.10 12.59
C LYS A 127 18.33 10.39 11.97
N ALA A 128 18.44 11.48 11.21
CA ALA A 128 19.74 12.07 10.98
C ALA A 128 20.35 12.34 12.39
N GLU A 129 21.37 11.59 12.76
CA GLU A 129 22.16 11.95 13.93
C GLU A 129 22.64 13.38 13.70
N PRO A 130 22.45 14.28 14.67
CA PRO A 130 23.09 15.59 14.56
C PRO A 130 24.58 15.31 14.41
N SER A 131 25.14 15.67 13.27
CA SER A 131 26.59 15.68 13.06
C SER A 131 27.19 16.59 14.13
N LEU A 132 27.86 15.97 15.05
CA LEU A 132 28.70 16.65 16.00
C LEU A 132 29.83 17.43 15.28
#